data_a2e5db14e811ef0ca5c9b4a3f4f0f47a
#
_entry.id   a2e5db14e811ef0ca5c9b4a3f4f0f47a
#
_cell.length_a   1.000
_cell.length_b   1.000
_cell.length_c   1.000
_cell.angle_alpha   90.00
_cell.angle_beta   90.00
_cell.angle_gamma   90.00
#
_symmetry.space_group_name_H-M   'P 1'
#
loop_
_entity.id
_entity.type
_entity.pdbx_description
1 polymer ?
#
loop_
_entity_poly.entity_id
_entity_poly.type
_entity_poly.pdbx_seq_one_letter_code
_entity_poly.pdbx_strand_id
1 'polypeptide(L)'
;MSKSHGKMYYDLLNDNLSKSTIVLFTLLLSNSNQKGYAFGSNKYYAEKLKCTTRTISSLLRTLVNKNYIIIEHPRSFKRKIYIRNKFPT
;
A
#
# COMPACT_ATOMS: atom_id res chain seq x y z
N MET A 1 21.92 -11.02 -0.82
CA MET A 1 20.70 -10.71 -1.53
C MET A 1 19.48 -10.91 -0.67
N SER A 2 18.56 -10.03 -0.76
CA SER A 2 17.36 -10.12 0.04
C SER A 2 16.34 -11.04 -0.63
N LYS A 3 16.21 -12.23 -0.11
CA LYS A 3 15.20 -13.15 -0.62
C LYS A 3 13.79 -12.73 -0.22
N SER A 4 13.67 -11.95 0.85
CA SER A 4 12.36 -11.52 1.29
C SER A 4 11.69 -10.57 0.29
N HIS A 5 12.47 -9.77 -0.43
CA HIS A 5 11.91 -8.91 -1.46
C HIS A 5 11.32 -9.71 -2.61
N GLY A 6 12.04 -10.71 -3.07
CA GLY A 6 11.55 -11.57 -4.15
C GLY A 6 10.33 -12.35 -3.72
N LYS A 7 10.34 -12.86 -2.49
CA LYS A 7 9.22 -13.61 -1.97
C LYS A 7 7.98 -12.73 -1.84
N MET A 8 8.15 -11.51 -1.35
CA MET A 8 7.04 -10.58 -1.23
C MET A 8 6.41 -10.29 -2.59
N TYR A 9 7.25 -10.09 -3.59
CA TYR A 9 6.76 -9.80 -4.92
C TYR A 9 5.94 -10.97 -5.48
N TYR A 10 6.43 -12.18 -5.27
CA TYR A 10 5.71 -13.39 -5.68
C TYR A 10 4.35 -13.48 -4.99
N ASP A 11 4.31 -13.20 -3.69
CA ASP A 11 3.06 -13.28 -2.96
C ASP A 11 2.05 -12.26 -3.47
N LEU A 12 2.52 -11.06 -3.81
CA LEU A 12 1.64 -10.05 -4.39
C LEU A 12 1.06 -10.51 -5.72
N LEU A 13 1.87 -11.12 -6.56
CA LEU A 13 1.41 -11.63 -7.84
C LEU A 13 0.44 -12.79 -7.66
N ASN A 14 0.72 -13.67 -6.71
CA ASN A 14 -0.12 -14.84 -6.46
C ASN A 14 -1.50 -14.46 -5.93
N ASP A 15 -1.64 -13.30 -5.29
CA ASP A 15 -2.94 -12.83 -4.81
C ASP A 15 -3.78 -12.21 -5.91
N ASN A 16 -3.32 -12.26 -7.15
CA ASN A 16 -4.04 -11.70 -8.30
C ASN A 16 -4.32 -10.21 -8.16
N LEU A 17 -3.39 -9.49 -7.53
CA LEU A 17 -3.53 -8.05 -7.42
C LEU A 17 -3.25 -7.41 -8.78
N SER A 18 -4.01 -6.35 -9.09
CA SER A 18 -3.76 -5.59 -10.30
C SER A 18 -2.40 -4.91 -10.22
N LYS A 19 -1.85 -4.59 -11.38
CA LYS A 19 -0.58 -3.87 -11.43
C LYS A 19 -0.64 -2.56 -10.63
N SER A 20 -1.75 -1.84 -10.76
CA SER A 20 -1.92 -0.58 -10.03
C SER A 20 -1.90 -0.79 -8.53
N THR A 21 -2.52 -1.87 -8.05
CA THR A 21 -2.52 -2.19 -6.62
C THR A 21 -1.10 -2.44 -6.14
N ILE A 22 -0.33 -3.19 -6.91
CA ILE A 22 1.05 -3.51 -6.54
C ILE A 22 1.90 -2.24 -6.53
N VAL A 23 1.72 -1.37 -7.51
CA VAL A 23 2.46 -0.11 -7.57
C VAL A 23 2.12 0.76 -6.37
N LEU A 24 0.84 0.86 -6.01
CA LEU A 24 0.44 1.63 -4.84
C LEU A 24 1.05 1.04 -3.58
N PHE A 25 1.01 -0.27 -3.42
CA PHE A 25 1.59 -0.92 -2.24
C PHE A 25 3.08 -0.61 -2.12
N THR A 26 3.80 -0.68 -3.24
CA THR A 26 5.22 -0.36 -3.26
C THR A 26 5.46 1.09 -2.83
N LEU A 27 4.61 2.00 -3.30
CA LEU A 27 4.72 3.41 -2.92
C LEU A 27 4.45 3.59 -1.43
N LEU A 28 3.46 2.86 -0.89
CA LEU A 28 3.18 2.92 0.54
C LEU A 28 4.37 2.41 1.36
N LEU A 29 5.00 1.34 0.92
CA LEU A 29 6.20 0.83 1.59
C LEU A 29 7.29 1.89 1.64
N SER A 30 7.55 2.52 0.51
CA SER A 30 8.55 3.57 0.42
C SER A 30 8.19 4.76 1.33
N ASN A 31 6.92 5.14 1.33
CA ASN A 31 6.44 6.28 2.10
C ASN A 31 6.51 6.02 3.60
N SER A 32 6.47 4.76 4.02
CA SER A 32 6.42 4.41 5.43
C SER A 32 7.80 4.23 6.07
N ASN A 33 8.86 4.34 5.29
CA ASN A 33 10.21 4.03 5.79
C ASN A 33 10.67 4.89 6.96
N GLN A 34 10.32 6.16 6.95
CA GLN A 34 10.84 7.08 7.97
C GLN A 34 10.02 7.06 9.24
N LYS A 35 8.70 7.02 9.13
CA LYS A 35 7.81 7.15 10.28
C LYS A 35 7.16 5.85 10.71
N GLY A 36 7.37 4.78 9.96
CA GLY A 36 6.74 3.50 10.25
C GLY A 36 5.32 3.39 9.73
N TYR A 37 4.84 4.41 9.04
CA TYR A 37 3.52 4.39 8.41
C TYR A 37 3.51 5.34 7.23
N ALA A 38 2.62 5.07 6.28
CA ALA A 38 2.42 5.97 5.14
C ALA A 38 1.39 7.02 5.53
N PHE A 39 1.62 8.27 5.13
CA PHE A 39 0.78 9.37 5.58
C PHE A 39 0.34 10.30 4.44
N GLY A 40 0.57 9.91 3.20
CA GLY A 40 0.13 10.70 2.05
C GLY A 40 -1.39 10.73 1.91
N SER A 41 -1.90 11.77 1.28
CA SER A 41 -3.31 11.86 0.96
C SER A 41 -3.63 11.03 -0.29
N ASN A 42 -4.93 10.78 -0.50
CA ASN A 42 -5.34 10.13 -1.74
C ASN A 42 -4.94 10.95 -2.95
N LYS A 43 -5.02 12.26 -2.84
CA LYS A 43 -4.60 13.16 -3.92
C LYS A 43 -3.13 12.96 -4.26
N TYR A 44 -2.29 12.87 -3.23
CA TYR A 44 -0.87 12.64 -3.42
C TYR A 44 -0.61 11.34 -4.19
N TYR A 45 -1.24 10.26 -3.75
CA TYR A 45 -1.05 8.96 -4.40
C TYR A 45 -1.66 8.94 -5.80
N ALA A 46 -2.78 9.62 -5.99
CA ALA A 46 -3.41 9.71 -7.29
C ALA A 46 -2.50 10.41 -8.30
N GLU A 47 -1.83 11.47 -7.86
CA GLU A 47 -0.88 12.18 -8.72
C GLU A 47 0.32 11.29 -9.06
N LYS A 48 0.81 10.53 -8.09
CA LYS A 48 1.94 9.65 -8.33
C LYS A 48 1.58 8.51 -9.31
N LEU A 49 0.38 7.97 -9.20
CA LEU A 49 -0.05 6.88 -10.06
C LEU A 49 -0.76 7.36 -11.32
N LYS A 50 -0.99 8.67 -11.45
CA LYS A 50 -1.69 9.26 -12.58
C LYS A 50 -3.09 8.68 -12.76
N CYS A 51 -3.82 8.65 -11.65
CA CYS A 51 -5.19 8.17 -11.62
C CYS A 51 -6.02 9.09 -10.75
N THR A 52 -7.29 8.72 -10.52
CA THR A 52 -8.19 9.53 -9.70
C THR A 52 -8.08 9.14 -8.24
N THR A 53 -8.53 10.05 -7.36
CA THR A 53 -8.58 9.73 -5.92
C THR A 53 -9.56 8.59 -5.65
N ARG A 54 -10.59 8.47 -6.47
CA ARG A 54 -11.55 7.37 -6.36
C ARG A 54 -10.85 6.03 -6.61
N THR A 55 -9.97 5.99 -7.61
CA THR A 55 -9.20 4.80 -7.88
C THR A 55 -8.31 4.45 -6.70
N ILE A 56 -7.67 5.45 -6.10
CA ILE A 56 -6.83 5.21 -4.91
C ILE A 56 -7.66 4.60 -3.78
N SER A 57 -8.85 5.14 -3.51
CA SER A 57 -9.71 4.59 -2.47
C SER A 57 -10.01 3.11 -2.73
N SER A 58 -10.30 2.77 -3.98
CA SER A 58 -10.59 1.39 -4.36
C SER A 58 -9.38 0.48 -4.16
N LEU A 59 -8.20 0.95 -4.56
CA LEU A 59 -6.98 0.17 -4.40
C LEU A 59 -6.63 -0.04 -2.93
N LEU A 60 -6.79 1.01 -2.12
CA LEU A 60 -6.54 0.89 -0.67
C LEU A 60 -7.49 -0.12 -0.05
N ARG A 61 -8.76 -0.10 -0.44
CA ARG A 61 -9.73 -1.06 0.07
C ARG A 61 -9.31 -2.49 -0.26
N THR A 62 -8.84 -2.71 -1.47
CA THR A 62 -8.34 -4.03 -1.87
C THR A 62 -7.20 -4.47 -0.96
N LEU A 63 -6.25 -3.57 -0.70
CA LEU A 63 -5.12 -3.90 0.17
C LEU A 63 -5.55 -4.20 1.59
N VAL A 64 -6.53 -3.43 2.12
CA VAL A 64 -7.06 -3.71 3.46
C VAL A 64 -7.74 -5.07 3.48
N ASN A 65 -8.57 -5.35 2.49
CA ASN A 65 -9.32 -6.61 2.45
C ASN A 65 -8.41 -7.83 2.36
N LYS A 66 -7.26 -7.68 1.74
CA LYS A 66 -6.30 -8.76 1.60
C LYS A 66 -5.26 -8.76 2.73
N ASN A 67 -5.44 -7.90 3.72
CA ASN A 67 -4.60 -7.85 4.92
C ASN A 67 -3.16 -7.43 4.66
N TYR A 68 -2.94 -6.61 3.65
CA TYR A 68 -1.61 -6.04 3.42
C TYR A 68 -1.38 -4.76 4.20
N ILE A 69 -2.44 -4.03 4.53
CA ILE A 69 -2.32 -2.76 5.24
C ILE A 69 -3.44 -2.63 6.27
N ILE A 70 -3.19 -1.74 7.23
CA ILE A 70 -4.19 -1.30 8.21
C ILE A 70 -4.25 0.21 8.13
N ILE A 71 -5.45 0.78 8.11
CA ILE A 71 -5.62 2.22 8.04
C ILE A 71 -6.24 2.71 9.34
N GLU A 72 -5.56 3.66 10.01
CA GLU A 72 -6.09 4.36 11.16
C GLU A 72 -6.62 5.72 10.74
N HIS A 73 -7.70 6.15 11.33
CA HIS A 73 -8.32 7.45 11.06
C HIS A 73 -8.57 7.66 9.56
N PRO A 74 -9.30 6.74 8.90
CA PRO A 74 -9.37 6.73 7.43
C PRO A 74 -10.01 7.98 6.84
N ARG A 75 -10.81 8.71 7.61
CA ARG A 75 -11.49 9.90 7.11
C ARG A 75 -10.90 11.20 7.63
N SER A 76 -9.70 11.13 8.21
CA SER A 76 -9.07 12.28 8.82
C SER A 76 -7.79 12.60 8.07
N PHE A 77 -7.38 13.88 8.15
CA PHE A 77 -6.06 14.25 7.64
C PHE A 77 -4.94 13.63 8.50
N LYS A 78 -5.30 13.07 9.66
CA LYS A 78 -4.34 12.33 10.50
C LYS A 78 -4.27 10.86 10.13
N ARG A 79 -4.79 10.48 8.98
CA ARG A 79 -4.78 9.10 8.53
C ARG A 79 -3.38 8.54 8.52
N LYS A 80 -3.25 7.31 9.05
CA LYS A 80 -2.00 6.57 9.05
C LYS A 80 -2.25 5.21 8.41
N ILE A 81 -1.40 4.86 7.46
CA ILE A 81 -1.49 3.58 6.76
C ILE A 81 -0.31 2.74 7.18
N TYR A 82 -0.58 1.67 7.90
CA TYR A 82 0.46 0.75 8.37
C TYR A 82 0.56 -0.44 7.45
N ILE A 83 1.78 -0.81 7.13
CA ILE A 83 2.04 -2.02 6.35
C ILE A 83 2.01 -3.20 7.31
N ARG A 84 1.16 -4.17 7.04
CA ARG A 84 1.14 -5.37 7.85
C ARG A 84 2.32 -6.24 7.49
N ASN A 85 2.97 -6.78 8.51
CA ASN A 85 4.10 -7.67 8.29
C ASN A 85 3.56 -9.06 7.98
N LYS A 86 3.13 -9.22 6.75
CA LYS A 86 2.54 -10.46 6.27
C LYS A 86 3.60 -11.47 5.88
N PHE A 87 4.82 -10.99 5.67
CA PHE A 87 5.89 -11.80 5.11
C PHE A 87 6.97 -11.99 6.16
N PRO A 88 7.50 -13.20 6.32
CA PRO A 88 8.62 -13.42 7.21
C PRO A 88 9.84 -12.69 6.68
N THR A 89 10.61 -12.12 7.56
CA THR A 89 11.81 -11.39 7.19
C THR A 89 13.05 -12.17 7.56
#